data_6c3fede40f0731317ec8fad84277e7d3
#
_entry.id   6c3fede40f0731317ec8fad84277e7d3
#
_cell.length_a   1.000
_cell.length_b   1.000
_cell.length_c   1.000
_cell.angle_alpha   90.00
_cell.angle_beta   90.00
_cell.angle_gamma   90.00
#
_symmetry.space_group_name_H-M   'P 1'
#
loop_
_entity.id
_entity.type
_entity.pdbx_description
1 polymer ?
#
loop_
_entity_poly.entity_id
_entity_poly.type
_entity_poly.pdbx_seq_one_letter_code
_entity_poly.pdbx_strand_id
1 'polypeptide(L)'
;MEIFYQKKPGTGLRTVSLNTRLAKRAVLATAGWIAAWPLFGGVVINEIHYHPASEDVREEFVELHNTGDQAVNLGSWSLRRGVRFKFPKVTVPPHGYLVVAADAAVFAAKHPGVQPIVGGWDGVLSNRGETLRLENANGKTVDSVSYADEGEWAVRQRGLPHYKHRGWDWLAEHDGGGKSLELVNPGLSNKHGQNWAASTVEEGTPGAANSVFNADAAPMILEVHHSPVVPQSSNRVRITARLVDEQKTGLAADLFYRPDSAEDYQVASLLDDGAHGDGLAGDGLFGQSIPACPDGTAVELYV
;
A
#
# COMPACT_ATOMS: atom_id res chain seq x y z
N MET A 1 -20.13 -4.66 14.67
CA MET A 1 -19.98 -4.37 13.23
C MET A 1 -18.53 -4.60 12.89
N GLU A 2 -18.27 -5.68 12.18
CA GLU A 2 -16.89 -6.07 11.80
C GLU A 2 -16.66 -5.63 10.37
N ILE A 3 -15.58 -4.89 10.10
CA ILE A 3 -15.22 -4.42 8.75
C ILE A 3 -14.16 -5.37 8.21
N PHE A 4 -14.43 -6.02 7.06
CA PHE A 4 -13.54 -7.01 6.48
C PHE A 4 -13.01 -6.55 5.12
N TYR A 5 -11.69 -6.62 4.92
CA TYR A 5 -11.03 -6.40 3.64
C TYR A 5 -10.83 -7.73 2.90
N GLN A 6 -11.28 -7.84 1.66
CA GLN A 6 -10.90 -8.95 0.79
C GLN A 6 -10.24 -8.46 -0.49
N LYS A 7 -9.02 -8.95 -0.75
CA LYS A 7 -8.37 -8.87 -2.05
C LYS A 7 -8.93 -9.99 -2.93
N LYS A 8 -9.57 -9.67 -4.07
CA LYS A 8 -9.94 -10.66 -5.08
C LYS A 8 -8.72 -10.98 -5.96
N PRO A 9 -8.44 -12.27 -6.27
CA PRO A 9 -7.50 -12.61 -7.33
C PRO A 9 -8.09 -12.18 -8.67
N GLY A 10 -7.27 -11.51 -9.50
CA GLY A 10 -7.69 -10.99 -10.78
C GLY A 10 -8.07 -12.09 -11.77
N THR A 11 -9.27 -12.01 -12.31
CA THR A 11 -9.60 -12.60 -13.61
C THR A 11 -9.95 -11.45 -14.53
N GLY A 12 -9.00 -11.15 -15.41
CA GLY A 12 -9.23 -10.17 -16.45
C GLY A 12 -10.20 -10.71 -17.50
N LEU A 13 -11.06 -9.81 -17.98
CA LEU A 13 -11.51 -9.72 -19.38
C LEU A 13 -12.30 -8.42 -19.51
N ARG A 14 -11.64 -7.38 -20.02
CA ARG A 14 -12.33 -6.18 -20.48
C ARG A 14 -12.76 -6.40 -21.93
N THR A 15 -14.05 -6.47 -22.18
CA THR A 15 -14.62 -6.27 -23.50
C THR A 15 -14.84 -4.78 -23.73
N VAL A 16 -14.05 -4.20 -24.60
CA VAL A 16 -14.23 -2.83 -25.10
C VAL A 16 -15.26 -2.86 -26.23
N SER A 17 -16.42 -2.24 -26.03
CA SER A 17 -17.36 -1.95 -27.11
C SER A 17 -17.17 -0.50 -27.55
N LEU A 18 -16.57 -0.34 -28.74
CA LEU A 18 -16.55 0.95 -29.44
C LEU A 18 -17.95 1.25 -30.00
N ASN A 19 -18.50 2.38 -29.60
CA ASN A 19 -19.57 3.03 -30.37
C ASN A 19 -19.18 4.47 -30.68
N THR A 20 -18.79 4.67 -31.95
CA THR A 20 -18.52 5.95 -32.56
C THR A 20 -19.80 6.71 -32.84
N ARG A 21 -19.96 7.93 -32.30
CA ARG A 21 -20.72 9.00 -32.95
C ARG A 21 -19.98 10.33 -32.84
N LEU A 22 -19.53 10.79 -33.98
CA LEU A 22 -18.96 12.12 -34.22
C LEU A 22 -20.00 13.21 -33.93
N ALA A 23 -19.65 14.16 -33.09
CA ALA A 23 -20.27 15.49 -33.08
C ALA A 23 -19.14 16.54 -32.99
N LYS A 24 -18.90 17.23 -34.10
CA LYS A 24 -17.99 18.38 -34.18
C LYS A 24 -18.59 19.55 -33.40
N ARG A 25 -17.91 20.01 -32.36
CA ARG A 25 -18.03 21.36 -31.82
C ARG A 25 -16.65 21.94 -31.58
N ALA A 26 -16.42 23.09 -32.23
CA ALA A 26 -15.24 23.89 -32.04
C ALA A 26 -15.16 24.39 -30.59
N VAL A 27 -14.05 24.18 -29.93
CA VAL A 27 -13.74 24.76 -28.62
C VAL A 27 -12.56 25.69 -28.83
N LEU A 28 -12.78 26.96 -28.48
CA LEU A 28 -11.73 27.95 -28.36
C LEU A 28 -10.68 27.45 -27.33
N ALA A 29 -9.44 27.36 -27.76
CA ALA A 29 -8.31 27.10 -26.90
C ALA A 29 -7.98 28.34 -26.06
N THR A 30 -8.44 28.37 -24.82
CA THR A 30 -7.78 29.19 -23.81
C THR A 30 -6.56 28.42 -23.34
N ALA A 31 -5.36 28.96 -23.63
CA ALA A 31 -4.11 28.44 -23.12
C ALA A 31 -4.10 28.65 -21.58
N GLY A 32 -4.68 27.69 -20.85
CA GLY A 32 -4.47 27.57 -19.42
C GLY A 32 -3.04 27.09 -19.20
N TRP A 33 -2.24 27.84 -18.48
CA TRP A 33 -0.98 27.37 -17.94
C TRP A 33 -1.28 26.20 -17.01
N ILE A 34 -1.14 24.98 -17.52
CA ILE A 34 -1.06 23.79 -16.66
C ILE A 34 0.29 23.96 -15.96
N ALA A 35 0.26 24.45 -14.73
CA ALA A 35 1.40 24.29 -13.84
C ALA A 35 1.66 22.79 -13.77
N ALA A 36 2.67 22.33 -14.51
CA ALA A 36 3.20 20.99 -14.31
C ALA A 36 3.66 20.96 -12.85
N TRP A 37 2.90 20.31 -12.02
CA TRP A 37 3.36 19.94 -10.69
C TRP A 37 4.57 19.07 -10.95
N PRO A 38 5.74 19.39 -10.37
CA PRO A 38 6.88 18.53 -10.54
C PRO A 38 6.44 17.15 -10.09
N LEU A 39 6.53 16.15 -10.93
CA LEU A 39 6.62 14.76 -10.49
C LEU A 39 7.80 14.76 -9.52
N PHE A 40 7.49 14.76 -8.23
CA PHE A 40 8.50 14.62 -7.20
C PHE A 40 8.99 13.17 -7.26
N GLY A 41 9.83 12.88 -8.26
CA GLY A 41 10.71 11.75 -8.17
C GLY A 41 11.59 11.98 -6.94
N GLY A 42 11.53 11.10 -6.00
CA GLY A 42 12.28 11.15 -4.75
C GLY A 42 12.87 9.79 -4.44
N VAL A 43 13.74 9.74 -3.44
CA VAL A 43 14.23 8.49 -2.92
C VAL A 43 13.18 7.93 -1.95
N VAL A 44 12.71 6.74 -2.24
CA VAL A 44 11.71 6.03 -1.42
C VAL A 44 12.30 4.73 -0.84
N ILE A 45 11.78 4.28 0.28
CA ILE A 45 12.02 2.93 0.81
C ILE A 45 11.21 1.98 -0.08
N ASN A 46 11.89 1.05 -0.73
CA ASN A 46 11.39 0.22 -1.82
C ASN A 46 11.23 -1.25 -1.44
N GLU A 47 12.14 -1.77 -0.61
CA GLU A 47 12.15 -3.16 -0.18
C GLU A 47 12.67 -3.25 1.25
N ILE A 48 12.11 -4.14 2.06
CA ILE A 48 12.48 -4.36 3.46
C ILE A 48 12.57 -5.85 3.71
N HIS A 49 13.77 -6.34 4.03
CA HIS A 49 13.99 -7.71 4.47
C HIS A 49 14.32 -7.70 5.96
N TYR A 50 13.29 -7.79 6.79
CA TYR A 50 13.39 -7.56 8.23
C TYR A 50 13.41 -8.85 9.06
N HIS A 51 13.01 -9.98 8.48
CA HIS A 51 12.94 -11.27 9.16
C HIS A 51 13.42 -12.39 8.21
N PRO A 52 14.76 -12.55 8.05
CA PRO A 52 15.32 -13.62 7.24
C PRO A 52 14.92 -15.00 7.77
N ALA A 53 14.70 -15.97 6.88
CA ALA A 53 14.39 -17.35 7.28
C ALA A 53 15.52 -18.03 8.08
N SER A 54 16.75 -17.51 7.97
CA SER A 54 17.91 -17.97 8.74
C SER A 54 17.92 -17.51 10.19
N GLU A 55 17.08 -16.55 10.58
CA GLU A 55 17.11 -15.82 11.86
C GLU A 55 18.41 -15.02 12.07
N ASP A 56 19.24 -14.86 11.06
CA ASP A 56 20.49 -14.10 11.15
C ASP A 56 20.23 -12.62 10.82
N VAL A 57 20.15 -11.78 11.84
CA VAL A 57 19.91 -10.33 11.70
C VAL A 57 20.94 -9.61 10.83
N ARG A 58 22.10 -10.22 10.55
CA ARG A 58 23.11 -9.65 9.63
C ARG A 58 22.68 -9.72 8.17
N GLU A 59 21.67 -10.54 7.85
CA GLU A 59 21.10 -10.67 6.52
C GLU A 59 19.98 -9.65 6.26
N GLU A 60 19.57 -8.87 7.29
CA GLU A 60 18.58 -7.81 7.13
C GLU A 60 19.06 -6.73 6.16
N PHE A 61 18.13 -6.21 5.34
CA PHE A 61 18.42 -5.07 4.49
C PHE A 61 17.18 -4.19 4.24
N VAL A 62 17.46 -2.95 3.87
CA VAL A 62 16.49 -1.99 3.35
C VAL A 62 16.99 -1.49 2.01
N GLU A 63 16.17 -1.53 0.99
CA GLU A 63 16.52 -0.95 -0.31
C GLU A 63 15.85 0.41 -0.49
N LEU A 64 16.60 1.33 -1.07
CA LEU A 64 16.14 2.64 -1.51
C LEU A 64 16.07 2.67 -3.03
N HIS A 65 14.97 3.21 -3.57
CA HIS A 65 14.78 3.44 -5.01
C HIS A 65 14.68 4.94 -5.29
N ASN A 66 15.44 5.43 -6.24
CA ASN A 66 15.33 6.78 -6.76
C ASN A 66 14.32 6.80 -7.91
N THR A 67 13.10 7.23 -7.66
CA THR A 67 12.02 7.27 -8.68
C THR A 67 12.14 8.46 -9.64
N GLY A 68 13.14 9.33 -9.46
CA GLY A 68 13.32 10.55 -10.26
C GLY A 68 14.33 10.40 -11.39
N ASP A 69 14.27 11.39 -12.31
CA ASP A 69 15.14 11.49 -13.50
C ASP A 69 16.53 12.09 -13.22
N GLN A 70 16.82 12.41 -11.95
CA GLN A 70 18.10 13.00 -11.53
C GLN A 70 18.75 12.10 -10.50
N ALA A 71 20.10 11.97 -10.60
CA ALA A 71 20.87 11.27 -9.58
C ALA A 71 20.82 12.00 -8.23
N VAL A 72 20.64 11.26 -7.13
CA VAL A 72 20.54 11.81 -5.78
C VAL A 72 21.74 11.40 -4.95
N ASN A 73 22.49 12.38 -4.41
CA ASN A 73 23.58 12.15 -3.48
C ASN A 73 23.03 12.05 -2.05
N LEU A 74 23.21 10.91 -1.42
CA LEU A 74 22.75 10.63 -0.06
C LEU A 74 23.80 10.99 1.02
N GLY A 75 24.89 11.65 0.67
CA GLY A 75 25.91 12.06 1.63
C GLY A 75 25.31 12.80 2.83
N SER A 76 25.58 12.31 4.03
CA SER A 76 25.04 12.83 5.31
C SER A 76 23.53 12.62 5.54
N TRP A 77 22.81 11.93 4.67
CA TRP A 77 21.47 11.45 4.97
C TRP A 77 21.53 10.38 6.09
N SER A 78 20.39 10.00 6.64
CA SER A 78 20.32 8.97 7.66
C SER A 78 19.03 8.16 7.59
N LEU A 79 19.13 6.86 7.90
CA LEU A 79 18.00 6.06 8.37
C LEU A 79 17.87 6.27 9.88
N ARG A 80 16.65 6.49 10.31
CA ARG A 80 16.26 6.71 11.70
C ARG A 80 14.99 5.91 12.01
N ARG A 81 14.81 5.66 13.29
CA ARG A 81 13.79 4.76 13.80
C ARG A 81 14.01 3.33 13.30
N GLY A 82 13.67 2.34 14.07
CA GLY A 82 14.12 0.97 13.83
C GLY A 82 15.66 0.87 13.93
N VAL A 83 16.35 1.14 12.84
CA VAL A 83 17.80 1.15 12.78
C VAL A 83 18.38 2.57 12.70
N ARG A 84 19.67 2.71 13.02
CA ARG A 84 20.43 3.97 12.89
C ARG A 84 21.56 3.80 11.91
N PHE A 85 21.48 4.53 10.80
CA PHE A 85 22.53 4.54 9.78
C PHE A 85 22.76 5.94 9.25
N LYS A 86 24.02 6.34 9.10
CA LYS A 86 24.40 7.59 8.46
C LYS A 86 25.09 7.27 7.13
N PHE A 87 24.48 7.77 6.04
CA PHE A 87 24.99 7.49 4.71
C PHE A 87 26.37 8.12 4.46
N PRO A 88 27.32 7.34 3.92
CA PRO A 88 28.54 7.90 3.34
C PRO A 88 28.21 8.71 2.07
N LYS A 89 29.22 9.27 1.41
CA LYS A 89 29.01 9.85 0.08
C LYS A 89 28.73 8.72 -0.90
N VAL A 90 27.45 8.53 -1.19
CA VAL A 90 26.95 7.57 -2.17
C VAL A 90 25.86 8.24 -3.00
N THR A 91 25.78 7.91 -4.27
CA THR A 91 24.81 8.47 -5.20
C THR A 91 23.92 7.36 -5.74
N VAL A 92 22.60 7.57 -5.69
CA VAL A 92 21.63 6.69 -6.34
C VAL A 92 21.32 7.29 -7.72
N PRO A 93 21.63 6.57 -8.81
CA PRO A 93 21.36 7.09 -10.16
C PRO A 93 19.86 7.27 -10.42
N PRO A 94 19.47 7.96 -11.49
CA PRO A 94 18.07 8.02 -11.90
C PRO A 94 17.50 6.61 -12.05
N HIS A 95 16.30 6.37 -11.52
CA HIS A 95 15.60 5.08 -11.53
C HIS A 95 16.44 3.90 -10.96
N GLY A 96 17.50 4.21 -10.23
CA GLY A 96 18.40 3.20 -9.65
C GLY A 96 18.07 2.88 -8.21
N TYR A 97 18.78 1.88 -7.70
CA TYR A 97 18.60 1.29 -6.38
C TYR A 97 19.85 1.46 -5.54
N LEU A 98 19.71 1.40 -4.22
CA LEU A 98 20.77 1.34 -3.24
C LEU A 98 20.36 0.44 -2.09
N VAL A 99 21.11 -0.61 -1.86
CA VAL A 99 20.92 -1.48 -0.71
C VAL A 99 21.65 -0.92 0.52
N VAL A 100 20.95 -0.88 1.64
CA VAL A 100 21.49 -0.58 2.97
C VAL A 100 21.35 -1.86 3.79
N ALA A 101 22.44 -2.57 4.05
CA ALA A 101 22.43 -3.86 4.74
C ALA A 101 22.83 -3.72 6.21
N ALA A 102 22.34 -4.61 7.07
CA ALA A 102 22.83 -4.75 8.45
C ALA A 102 24.34 -5.04 8.46
N ASP A 103 24.76 -5.99 7.63
CA ASP A 103 26.17 -6.30 7.36
C ASP A 103 26.41 -6.40 5.84
N ALA A 104 27.13 -5.43 5.29
CA ALA A 104 27.40 -5.35 3.85
C ALA A 104 28.21 -6.54 3.32
N ALA A 105 29.07 -7.17 4.14
CA ALA A 105 29.86 -8.31 3.72
C ALA A 105 29.02 -9.60 3.68
N VAL A 106 28.15 -9.81 4.67
CA VAL A 106 27.19 -10.91 4.70
C VAL A 106 26.23 -10.80 3.54
N PHE A 107 25.65 -9.59 3.32
CA PHE A 107 24.78 -9.33 2.20
C PHE A 107 25.45 -9.61 0.85
N ALA A 108 26.65 -9.08 0.61
CA ALA A 108 27.37 -9.27 -0.65
C ALA A 108 27.74 -10.75 -0.93
N ALA A 109 27.97 -11.54 0.12
CA ALA A 109 28.21 -12.98 -0.01
C ALA A 109 26.93 -13.73 -0.43
N LYS A 110 25.76 -13.30 0.07
CA LYS A 110 24.45 -13.91 -0.21
C LYS A 110 23.88 -13.46 -1.56
N HIS A 111 24.12 -12.20 -1.93
CA HIS A 111 23.64 -11.56 -3.16
C HIS A 111 24.80 -11.10 -4.06
N PRO A 112 25.55 -12.03 -4.66
CA PRO A 112 26.73 -11.66 -5.46
C PRO A 112 26.33 -10.87 -6.71
N GLY A 113 27.00 -9.74 -6.93
CA GLY A 113 26.77 -8.86 -8.08
C GLY A 113 25.81 -7.71 -7.85
N VAL A 114 25.08 -7.68 -6.74
CA VAL A 114 24.23 -6.53 -6.38
C VAL A 114 25.11 -5.33 -6.03
N GLN A 115 24.85 -4.19 -6.63
CA GLN A 115 25.57 -2.93 -6.38
C GLN A 115 24.68 -1.73 -6.74
N PRO A 116 24.77 -0.57 -6.06
CA PRO A 116 25.66 -0.30 -4.90
C PRO A 116 25.10 -0.83 -3.57
N ILE A 117 26.02 -1.16 -2.66
CA ILE A 117 25.70 -1.59 -1.30
C ILE A 117 26.41 -0.65 -0.31
N VAL A 118 25.71 -0.26 0.74
CA VAL A 118 26.27 0.33 1.96
C VAL A 118 25.71 -0.43 3.16
N GLY A 119 26.32 -0.32 4.34
CA GLY A 119 25.77 -1.05 5.48
C GLY A 119 26.57 -0.88 6.76
N GLY A 120 26.21 -1.69 7.77
CA GLY A 120 26.76 -1.58 9.11
C GLY A 120 25.96 -0.60 9.96
N TRP A 121 24.64 -0.69 9.93
CA TRP A 121 23.78 0.09 10.80
C TRP A 121 23.84 -0.37 12.26
N ASP A 122 23.38 0.46 13.16
CA ASP A 122 23.21 0.15 14.57
C ASP A 122 21.72 -0.14 14.87
N GLY A 123 21.46 -1.26 15.52
CA GLY A 123 20.10 -1.79 15.80
C GLY A 123 19.77 -3.03 14.98
N VAL A 124 18.54 -3.48 15.09
CA VAL A 124 17.96 -4.65 14.42
C VAL A 124 16.56 -4.27 14.01
N LEU A 125 16.09 -4.73 12.86
CA LEU A 125 14.72 -4.53 12.41
C LEU A 125 13.76 -5.38 13.25
N SER A 126 12.59 -4.83 13.58
CA SER A 126 11.60 -5.55 14.39
C SER A 126 10.83 -6.56 13.55
N ASN A 127 10.79 -7.83 13.97
CA ASN A 127 9.97 -8.87 13.30
C ASN A 127 8.45 -8.62 13.41
N ARG A 128 8.02 -7.73 14.33
CA ARG A 128 6.59 -7.37 14.51
C ARG A 128 6.20 -6.03 13.91
N GLY A 129 7.12 -5.47 13.13
CA GLY A 129 6.91 -4.17 12.53
C GLY A 129 7.41 -3.01 13.37
N GLU A 130 7.75 -1.96 12.67
CA GLU A 130 8.19 -0.68 13.21
C GLU A 130 8.19 0.41 12.15
N THR A 131 8.58 1.62 12.54
CA THR A 131 8.72 2.74 11.61
C THR A 131 10.16 2.90 11.17
N LEU A 132 10.40 2.87 9.86
CA LEU A 132 11.64 3.31 9.22
C LEU A 132 11.46 4.74 8.70
N ARG A 133 12.49 5.56 8.86
CA ARG A 133 12.47 6.94 8.40
C ARG A 133 13.78 7.33 7.73
N LEU A 134 13.67 7.78 6.47
CA LEU A 134 14.76 8.34 5.70
C LEU A 134 14.78 9.86 5.88
N GLU A 135 15.86 10.41 6.39
CA GLU A 135 16.07 11.84 6.58
C GLU A 135 17.21 12.35 5.70
N ASN A 136 17.02 13.53 5.11
CA ASN A 136 18.10 14.18 4.36
C ASN A 136 19.16 14.82 5.28
N ALA A 137 20.19 15.39 4.68
CA ALA A 137 21.32 16.02 5.42
C ALA A 137 20.90 17.14 6.39
N ASN A 138 19.73 17.75 6.19
CA ASN A 138 19.16 18.79 7.06
C ASN A 138 18.21 18.21 8.14
N GLY A 139 18.10 16.89 8.25
CA GLY A 139 17.18 16.24 9.20
C GLY A 139 15.72 16.28 8.80
N LYS A 140 15.38 16.70 7.57
CA LYS A 140 14.01 16.65 7.06
C LYS A 140 13.68 15.24 6.60
N THR A 141 12.54 14.71 7.03
CA THR A 141 12.01 13.42 6.54
C THR A 141 11.76 13.50 5.03
N VAL A 142 12.36 12.59 4.30
CA VAL A 142 12.18 12.39 2.85
C VAL A 142 11.12 11.33 2.62
N ASP A 143 11.24 10.21 3.35
CA ASP A 143 10.32 9.10 3.29
C ASP A 143 10.17 8.40 4.65
N SER A 144 9.04 7.73 4.87
CA SER A 144 8.80 6.99 6.11
C SER A 144 7.76 5.90 5.90
N VAL A 145 8.09 4.69 6.31
CA VAL A 145 7.25 3.49 6.25
C VAL A 145 7.09 2.92 7.64
N SER A 146 5.86 2.58 8.03
CA SER A 146 5.57 1.82 9.26
C SER A 146 5.08 0.44 8.84
N TYR A 147 6.00 -0.50 8.65
CA TYR A 147 5.67 -1.86 8.25
C TYR A 147 5.17 -2.71 9.44
N ALA A 148 4.49 -3.81 9.13
CA ALA A 148 4.01 -4.78 10.10
C ALA A 148 3.98 -6.20 9.49
N ASP A 149 3.77 -7.19 10.33
CA ASP A 149 3.62 -8.61 9.99
C ASP A 149 2.15 -9.06 9.86
N GLU A 150 1.20 -8.16 10.15
CA GLU A 150 -0.24 -8.43 10.15
C GLU A 150 -1.05 -7.26 9.58
N GLY A 151 -2.37 -7.39 9.58
CA GLY A 151 -3.27 -6.34 9.10
C GLY A 151 -3.20 -6.14 7.59
N GLU A 152 -3.06 -4.90 7.13
CA GLU A 152 -2.97 -4.59 5.69
C GLU A 152 -1.64 -5.01 5.05
N TRP A 153 -0.66 -5.42 5.86
CA TRP A 153 0.68 -5.86 5.45
C TRP A 153 0.77 -7.35 5.14
N ALA A 154 -0.24 -8.12 5.50
CA ALA A 154 -0.29 -9.57 5.34
C ALA A 154 -1.51 -10.00 4.52
N VAL A 155 -1.43 -11.19 3.93
CA VAL A 155 -2.58 -11.82 3.27
C VAL A 155 -3.48 -12.41 4.33
N ARG A 156 -4.75 -12.01 4.35
CA ARG A 156 -5.75 -12.51 5.29
C ARG A 156 -6.57 -13.63 4.68
N GLN A 157 -6.68 -14.74 5.38
CA GLN A 157 -7.56 -15.84 5.00
C GLN A 157 -8.46 -16.28 6.15
N ARG A 158 -9.58 -16.91 5.83
CA ARG A 158 -10.48 -17.45 6.85
C ARG A 158 -9.81 -18.64 7.55
N GLY A 159 -9.73 -18.57 8.87
CA GLY A 159 -9.29 -19.67 9.72
C GLY A 159 -10.28 -20.83 9.77
N LEU A 160 -9.87 -21.90 10.40
CA LEU A 160 -10.73 -23.06 10.64
C LEU A 160 -11.87 -22.73 11.62
N PRO A 161 -13.05 -23.38 11.49
CA PRO A 161 -14.13 -23.20 12.45
C PRO A 161 -13.71 -23.62 13.85
N HIS A 162 -13.88 -22.72 14.82
CA HIS A 162 -13.69 -23.00 16.24
C HIS A 162 -14.95 -22.56 17.00
N TYR A 163 -15.64 -23.50 17.67
CA TYR A 163 -16.94 -23.23 18.32
C TYR A 163 -17.98 -22.53 17.44
N LYS A 164 -18.06 -22.89 16.15
CA LYS A 164 -18.94 -22.31 15.11
C LYS A 164 -18.54 -20.87 14.67
N HIS A 165 -17.48 -20.31 15.19
CA HIS A 165 -16.91 -19.05 14.74
C HIS A 165 -15.65 -19.31 13.94
N ARG A 166 -15.41 -18.48 12.91
CA ARG A 166 -14.18 -18.46 12.14
C ARG A 166 -13.44 -17.18 12.41
N GLY A 167 -12.19 -17.29 12.84
CA GLY A 167 -11.27 -16.19 12.89
C GLY A 167 -10.64 -15.89 11.53
N TRP A 168 -9.61 -15.09 11.57
CA TRP A 168 -8.76 -14.77 10.44
C TRP A 168 -7.33 -15.17 10.76
N ASP A 169 -6.67 -15.77 9.79
CA ASP A 169 -5.24 -16.06 9.85
C ASP A 169 -4.51 -15.06 8.95
N TRP A 170 -3.41 -14.53 9.43
CA TRP A 170 -2.52 -13.65 8.69
C TRP A 170 -1.39 -14.46 8.12
N LEU A 171 -1.17 -14.35 6.80
CA LEU A 171 -0.08 -15.00 6.09
C LEU A 171 0.89 -13.92 5.62
N ALA A 172 2.03 -13.83 6.27
CA ALA A 172 3.09 -12.89 5.97
C ALA A 172 4.35 -13.69 5.57
N GLU A 173 4.49 -14.03 4.30
CA GLU A 173 5.67 -14.78 3.81
C GLU A 173 6.97 -13.99 3.94
N HIS A 174 6.87 -12.68 4.14
CA HIS A 174 7.98 -11.79 4.47
C HIS A 174 8.35 -11.78 5.96
N ASP A 175 7.59 -12.48 6.82
CA ASP A 175 7.85 -12.65 8.23
C ASP A 175 8.44 -14.04 8.50
N GLY A 176 9.75 -14.17 8.39
CA GLY A 176 10.48 -15.43 8.58
C GLY A 176 10.27 -16.48 7.48
N GLY A 177 9.49 -16.17 6.44
CA GLY A 177 9.23 -17.06 5.32
C GLY A 177 10.26 -17.02 4.19
N GLY A 178 11.37 -16.30 4.38
CA GLY A 178 12.46 -16.19 3.39
C GLY A 178 12.23 -15.18 2.28
N LYS A 179 11.17 -14.38 2.37
CA LYS A 179 10.85 -13.34 1.38
C LYS A 179 11.03 -11.96 1.98
N SER A 180 11.31 -10.97 1.16
CA SER A 180 11.27 -9.56 1.55
C SER A 180 9.86 -8.99 1.41
N LEU A 181 9.63 -7.84 2.00
CA LEU A 181 8.46 -7.00 1.79
C LEU A 181 8.78 -5.96 0.71
N GLU A 182 8.09 -6.00 -0.42
CA GLU A 182 8.35 -5.18 -1.61
C GLU A 182 7.23 -4.17 -1.88
N LEU A 183 7.60 -2.94 -2.24
CA LEU A 183 6.67 -1.89 -2.67
C LEU A 183 6.10 -2.23 -4.06
N VAL A 184 4.78 -2.25 -4.18
CA VAL A 184 4.08 -2.62 -5.43
C VAL A 184 4.15 -1.49 -6.46
N ASN A 185 3.81 -0.27 -6.05
CA ASN A 185 3.83 0.89 -6.94
C ASN A 185 4.48 2.11 -6.27
N PRO A 186 5.71 2.48 -6.66
CA PRO A 186 6.40 3.62 -6.07
C PRO A 186 5.79 4.99 -6.47
N GLY A 187 4.84 5.01 -7.41
CA GLY A 187 4.04 6.19 -7.75
C GLY A 187 2.90 6.48 -6.76
N LEU A 188 2.56 5.51 -5.92
CA LEU A 188 1.56 5.63 -4.86
C LEU A 188 2.22 5.79 -3.48
N SER A 189 1.40 6.15 -2.48
CA SER A 189 1.89 6.25 -1.10
C SER A 189 2.37 4.89 -0.59
N ASN A 190 3.60 4.83 -0.08
CA ASN A 190 4.17 3.64 0.54
C ASN A 190 3.85 3.51 2.05
N LYS A 191 2.93 4.32 2.57
CA LYS A 191 2.54 4.31 3.98
C LYS A 191 1.50 3.23 4.32
N HIS A 192 0.89 2.64 3.31
CA HIS A 192 -0.20 1.67 3.43
C HIS A 192 0.26 0.29 2.98
N GLY A 193 0.00 -0.72 3.80
CA GLY A 193 0.35 -2.10 3.50
C GLY A 193 -0.30 -2.63 2.23
N GLN A 194 -1.42 -2.03 1.79
CA GLN A 194 -2.06 -2.38 0.52
C GLN A 194 -1.19 -2.10 -0.72
N ASN A 195 -0.17 -1.22 -0.59
CA ASN A 195 0.83 -0.97 -1.64
C ASN A 195 2.11 -1.78 -1.44
N TRP A 196 2.08 -2.80 -0.59
CA TRP A 196 3.19 -3.69 -0.32
C TRP A 196 2.77 -5.15 -0.46
N ALA A 197 3.71 -6.01 -0.82
CA ALA A 197 3.48 -7.46 -0.87
C ALA A 197 4.79 -8.21 -0.58
N ALA A 198 4.66 -9.45 -0.13
CA ALA A 198 5.82 -10.33 -0.07
C ALA A 198 6.38 -10.56 -1.46
N SER A 199 7.71 -10.55 -1.59
CA SER A 199 8.40 -10.91 -2.82
C SER A 199 7.89 -12.23 -3.40
N THR A 200 7.87 -12.35 -4.72
CA THR A 200 7.60 -13.64 -5.38
C THR A 200 8.85 -14.51 -5.48
N VAL A 201 10.00 -13.95 -5.11
CA VAL A 201 11.32 -14.58 -5.16
C VAL A 201 11.87 -14.72 -3.74
N GLU A 202 12.49 -15.86 -3.45
CA GLU A 202 13.22 -16.05 -2.20
C GLU A 202 14.31 -14.99 -2.05
N GLU A 203 14.49 -14.47 -0.85
CA GLU A 203 15.46 -13.43 -0.48
C GLU A 203 15.21 -12.06 -1.15
N GLY A 204 14.08 -11.88 -1.85
CA GLY A 204 13.72 -10.62 -2.50
C GLY A 204 14.41 -10.34 -3.83
N THR A 205 14.35 -9.08 -4.26
CA THR A 205 14.92 -8.61 -5.54
C THR A 205 15.89 -7.43 -5.38
N PRO A 206 16.80 -7.46 -4.40
CA PRO A 206 17.67 -6.31 -4.12
C PRO A 206 18.53 -5.92 -5.34
N GLY A 207 18.58 -4.62 -5.63
CA GLY A 207 19.32 -4.05 -6.76
C GLY A 207 18.56 -4.07 -8.09
N ALA A 208 17.31 -4.51 -8.10
CA ALA A 208 16.47 -4.62 -9.29
C ALA A 208 15.04 -4.11 -9.05
N ALA A 209 14.22 -4.15 -10.09
CA ALA A 209 12.79 -3.87 -9.92
C ALA A 209 12.14 -4.95 -9.06
N ASN A 210 11.28 -4.54 -8.14
CA ASN A 210 10.54 -5.43 -7.26
C ASN A 210 9.77 -6.49 -8.05
N SER A 211 9.77 -7.74 -7.60
CA SER A 211 9.08 -8.85 -8.25
C SER A 211 7.56 -8.66 -8.28
N VAL A 212 7.04 -7.85 -7.37
CA VAL A 212 5.61 -7.49 -7.27
C VAL A 212 5.28 -6.16 -7.96
N PHE A 213 6.25 -5.52 -8.62
CA PHE A 213 6.04 -4.22 -9.26
C PHE A 213 4.86 -4.25 -10.23
N ASN A 214 3.94 -3.29 -10.05
CA ASN A 214 2.81 -3.12 -10.94
C ASN A 214 2.50 -1.62 -11.10
N ALA A 215 2.66 -1.10 -12.33
CA ALA A 215 2.38 0.30 -12.64
C ALA A 215 0.87 0.61 -12.72
N ASP A 216 0.01 -0.40 -12.81
CA ASP A 216 -1.48 -0.33 -12.80
C ASP A 216 -1.96 -1.19 -11.63
N ALA A 217 -1.66 -0.75 -10.41
CA ALA A 217 -1.98 -1.48 -9.18
C ALA A 217 -3.50 -1.46 -8.93
N ALA A 218 -3.99 -2.42 -8.12
CA ALA A 218 -5.37 -2.34 -7.67
C ALA A 218 -5.57 -1.12 -6.76
N PRO A 219 -6.69 -0.39 -6.88
CA PRO A 219 -6.97 0.74 -6.01
C PRO A 219 -6.87 0.38 -4.53
N MET A 220 -6.23 1.22 -3.75
CA MET A 220 -6.24 1.09 -2.29
C MET A 220 -7.58 1.56 -1.72
N ILE A 221 -8.15 0.79 -0.81
CA ILE A 221 -9.37 1.12 -0.09
C ILE A 221 -8.97 1.55 1.32
N LEU A 222 -9.06 2.83 1.59
CA LEU A 222 -8.62 3.45 2.82
C LEU A 222 -9.79 4.06 3.60
N GLU A 223 -9.57 4.35 4.88
CA GLU A 223 -10.49 5.16 5.69
C GLU A 223 -11.95 4.69 5.60
N VAL A 224 -12.18 3.37 5.67
CA VAL A 224 -13.56 2.86 5.69
C VAL A 224 -14.20 3.21 7.04
N HIS A 225 -15.20 4.05 7.00
CA HIS A 225 -15.90 4.53 8.18
C HIS A 225 -17.40 4.31 8.10
N HIS A 226 -18.05 4.21 9.25
CA HIS A 226 -19.51 4.22 9.35
C HIS A 226 -20.02 5.28 10.32
N SER A 227 -21.18 5.82 10.04
CA SER A 227 -21.82 6.83 10.87
C SER A 227 -23.35 6.60 10.92
N PRO A 228 -23.97 6.62 12.10
CA PRO A 228 -23.37 6.85 13.42
C PRO A 228 -22.49 5.68 13.88
N VAL A 229 -21.55 5.93 14.80
CA VAL A 229 -20.65 4.90 15.38
C VAL A 229 -21.43 3.82 16.12
N VAL A 230 -22.50 4.21 16.83
CA VAL A 230 -23.45 3.29 17.48
C VAL A 230 -24.83 3.59 16.92
N PRO A 231 -25.27 2.86 15.87
CA PRO A 231 -26.57 3.08 15.28
C PRO A 231 -27.71 2.57 16.18
N GLN A 232 -28.81 3.29 16.19
CA GLN A 232 -30.10 2.84 16.73
C GLN A 232 -30.89 2.14 15.63
N SER A 233 -31.89 1.34 16.00
CA SER A 233 -32.74 0.59 15.07
C SER A 233 -33.51 1.46 14.05
N SER A 234 -33.60 2.77 14.27
CA SER A 234 -34.19 3.73 13.34
C SER A 234 -33.18 4.42 12.42
N ASN A 235 -31.88 4.25 12.65
CA ASN A 235 -30.85 4.95 11.89
C ASN A 235 -30.49 4.21 10.59
N ARG A 236 -30.49 4.94 9.48
CA ARG A 236 -29.68 4.53 8.34
C ARG A 236 -28.20 4.70 8.71
N VAL A 237 -27.37 3.77 8.28
CA VAL A 237 -25.92 3.84 8.54
C VAL A 237 -25.21 4.22 7.25
N ARG A 238 -24.54 5.37 7.28
CA ARG A 238 -23.72 5.81 6.16
C ARG A 238 -22.36 5.12 6.25
N ILE A 239 -21.91 4.59 5.15
CA ILE A 239 -20.58 4.00 4.96
C ILE A 239 -19.81 4.93 4.01
N THR A 240 -18.58 5.25 4.34
CA THR A 240 -17.67 5.96 3.45
C THR A 240 -16.36 5.19 3.33
N ALA A 241 -15.73 5.28 2.15
CA ALA A 241 -14.41 4.71 1.87
C ALA A 241 -13.64 5.67 0.97
N ARG A 242 -12.34 5.84 1.22
CA ARG A 242 -11.45 6.57 0.35
C ARG A 242 -10.77 5.60 -0.61
N LEU A 243 -10.90 5.85 -1.91
CA LEU A 243 -10.21 5.08 -2.94
C LEU A 243 -9.01 5.89 -3.44
N VAL A 244 -7.87 5.23 -3.51
CA VAL A 244 -6.62 5.84 -4.00
C VAL A 244 -6.02 4.95 -5.09
N ASP A 245 -5.78 5.56 -6.24
CA ASP A 245 -5.26 4.92 -7.44
C ASP A 245 -4.35 5.91 -8.19
N GLU A 246 -3.47 5.40 -9.03
CA GLU A 246 -2.61 6.25 -9.89
C GLU A 246 -3.41 7.02 -10.94
N GLN A 247 -4.56 6.51 -11.40
CA GLN A 247 -5.36 7.11 -12.47
C GLN A 247 -6.39 8.15 -11.98
N LYS A 248 -6.66 8.25 -10.69
CA LYS A 248 -7.56 9.23 -10.03
C LYS A 248 -8.99 9.36 -10.63
N THR A 249 -9.31 8.71 -11.70
CA THR A 249 -10.61 8.81 -12.40
C THR A 249 -11.08 7.45 -12.86
N GLY A 250 -12.42 7.30 -12.96
CA GLY A 250 -13.01 6.05 -13.42
C GLY A 250 -13.07 4.96 -12.35
N LEU A 251 -12.79 5.30 -11.09
CA LEU A 251 -12.91 4.39 -9.97
C LEU A 251 -14.40 4.08 -9.71
N ALA A 252 -14.67 2.84 -9.35
CA ALA A 252 -15.97 2.38 -8.89
C ALA A 252 -15.78 1.48 -7.67
N ALA A 253 -16.68 1.57 -6.71
CA ALA A 253 -16.66 0.75 -5.51
C ALA A 253 -18.04 0.20 -5.20
N ASP A 254 -18.10 -1.05 -4.76
CA ASP A 254 -19.31 -1.69 -4.30
C ASP A 254 -19.20 -2.03 -2.82
N LEU A 255 -20.25 -1.69 -2.07
CA LEU A 255 -20.43 -2.04 -0.68
C LEU A 255 -21.21 -3.34 -0.60
N PHE A 256 -20.62 -4.35 -0.03
CA PHE A 256 -21.28 -5.62 0.31
C PHE A 256 -21.64 -5.60 1.79
N TYR A 257 -22.90 -5.83 2.12
CA TYR A 257 -23.36 -5.85 3.51
C TYR A 257 -24.46 -6.88 3.74
N ARG A 258 -24.53 -7.43 4.93
CA ARG A 258 -25.61 -8.34 5.36
C ARG A 258 -25.78 -8.31 6.88
N PRO A 259 -26.99 -8.61 7.40
CA PRO A 259 -27.12 -9.06 8.78
C PRO A 259 -26.27 -10.32 9.00
N ASP A 260 -25.66 -10.46 10.17
CA ASP A 260 -24.80 -11.62 10.52
C ASP A 260 -25.55 -12.96 10.38
N SER A 261 -26.88 -12.96 10.58
CA SER A 261 -27.74 -14.12 10.39
C SER A 261 -28.12 -14.45 8.95
N ALA A 262 -27.79 -13.59 7.97
CA ALA A 262 -28.13 -13.80 6.56
C ALA A 262 -27.02 -14.55 5.83
N GLU A 263 -27.40 -15.41 4.86
CA GLU A 263 -26.43 -16.13 4.02
C GLU A 263 -25.85 -15.24 2.92
N ASP A 264 -26.67 -14.42 2.29
CA ASP A 264 -26.31 -13.62 1.12
C ASP A 264 -26.01 -12.16 1.47
N TYR A 265 -25.02 -11.61 0.78
CA TYR A 265 -24.72 -10.19 0.82
C TYR A 265 -25.62 -9.40 -0.14
N GLN A 266 -26.13 -8.28 0.35
CA GLN A 266 -26.68 -7.23 -0.49
C GLN A 266 -25.54 -6.37 -1.03
N VAL A 267 -25.74 -5.82 -2.22
CA VAL A 267 -24.73 -4.99 -2.89
C VAL A 267 -25.31 -3.60 -3.14
N ALA A 268 -24.54 -2.57 -2.84
CA ALA A 268 -24.86 -1.18 -3.15
C ALA A 268 -23.62 -0.46 -3.64
N SER A 269 -23.71 0.27 -4.75
CA SER A 269 -22.57 1.04 -5.25
C SER A 269 -22.32 2.25 -4.34
N LEU A 270 -21.06 2.42 -3.94
CA LEU A 270 -20.57 3.64 -3.31
C LEU A 270 -20.35 4.69 -4.41
N LEU A 271 -20.75 5.93 -4.15
CA LEU A 271 -20.70 7.04 -5.11
C LEU A 271 -19.78 8.15 -4.59
N ASP A 272 -19.04 8.78 -5.49
CA ASP A 272 -18.23 9.98 -5.25
C ASP A 272 -18.88 11.16 -6.01
N ASP A 273 -20.09 11.54 -5.57
CA ASP A 273 -20.94 12.52 -6.26
C ASP A 273 -21.27 13.77 -5.40
N GLY A 274 -20.76 13.82 -4.16
CA GLY A 274 -21.02 14.89 -3.20
C GLY A 274 -22.42 14.87 -2.57
N ALA A 275 -23.22 13.81 -2.82
CA ALA A 275 -24.59 13.70 -2.34
C ALA A 275 -24.82 12.57 -1.31
N HIS A 276 -23.93 11.60 -1.26
CA HIS A 276 -24.02 10.43 -0.38
C HIS A 276 -23.21 10.57 0.92
N GLY A 277 -22.91 11.82 1.31
CA GLY A 277 -22.12 12.13 2.51
C GLY A 277 -20.64 11.80 2.34
N ASP A 278 -20.18 11.83 1.13
CA ASP A 278 -18.89 11.50 0.57
C ASP A 278 -17.99 12.72 0.35
N GLY A 279 -18.39 13.92 0.82
CA GLY A 279 -17.59 15.14 0.67
C GLY A 279 -17.95 15.93 -0.58
N LEU A 280 -16.97 16.17 -1.44
CA LEU A 280 -17.13 16.85 -2.73
C LEU A 280 -17.07 15.83 -3.86
N ALA A 281 -17.87 16.02 -4.91
CA ALA A 281 -17.83 15.14 -6.07
C ALA A 281 -16.39 15.08 -6.67
N GLY A 282 -15.87 13.87 -6.88
CA GLY A 282 -14.57 13.62 -7.47
C GLY A 282 -13.38 13.83 -6.52
N ASP A 283 -13.60 13.82 -5.20
CA ASP A 283 -12.51 13.98 -4.22
C ASP A 283 -11.89 12.65 -3.74
N GLY A 284 -12.37 11.52 -4.30
CA GLY A 284 -11.90 10.17 -3.99
C GLY A 284 -12.50 9.57 -2.72
N LEU A 285 -13.42 10.29 -2.03
CA LEU A 285 -14.20 9.76 -0.94
C LEU A 285 -15.54 9.27 -1.47
N PHE A 286 -15.79 7.98 -1.37
CA PHE A 286 -17.02 7.34 -1.83
C PHE A 286 -17.97 7.10 -0.67
N GLY A 287 -19.28 7.24 -0.90
CA GLY A 287 -20.28 7.09 0.14
C GLY A 287 -21.52 6.32 -0.29
N GLN A 288 -22.15 5.64 0.67
CA GLN A 288 -23.47 5.02 0.53
C GLN A 288 -24.10 4.82 1.90
N SER A 289 -25.43 4.76 1.94
CA SER A 289 -26.18 4.47 3.17
C SER A 289 -26.90 3.14 3.09
N ILE A 290 -26.67 2.28 4.07
CA ILE A 290 -27.46 1.04 4.24
C ILE A 290 -28.72 1.31 5.06
N PRO A 291 -29.80 0.50 4.87
CA PRO A 291 -31.03 0.62 5.64
C PRO A 291 -30.81 0.45 7.15
N ALA A 292 -31.76 0.96 7.92
CA ALA A 292 -31.86 0.66 9.35
C ALA A 292 -32.13 -0.83 9.57
N CYS A 293 -31.54 -1.40 10.63
CA CYS A 293 -31.75 -2.79 11.03
C CYS A 293 -32.45 -2.85 12.39
N PRO A 294 -33.17 -3.96 12.71
CA PRO A 294 -33.75 -4.17 14.02
C PRO A 294 -32.72 -4.08 15.15
N ASP A 295 -33.18 -3.79 16.34
CA ASP A 295 -32.33 -3.75 17.52
C ASP A 295 -31.64 -5.12 17.77
N GLY A 296 -30.38 -5.07 18.17
CA GLY A 296 -29.55 -6.27 18.39
C GLY A 296 -29.01 -6.93 17.11
N THR A 297 -29.26 -6.34 15.92
CA THR A 297 -28.70 -6.85 14.66
C THR A 297 -27.23 -6.44 14.53
N ALA A 298 -26.33 -7.43 14.38
CA ALA A 298 -24.98 -7.18 13.87
C ALA A 298 -25.01 -7.17 12.34
N VAL A 299 -24.26 -6.26 11.72
CA VAL A 299 -24.13 -6.16 10.26
C VAL A 299 -22.67 -6.36 9.87
N GLU A 300 -22.42 -7.35 9.04
CA GLU A 300 -21.14 -7.53 8.36
C GLU A 300 -21.11 -6.69 7.09
N LEU A 301 -20.01 -6.03 6.81
CA LEU A 301 -19.81 -5.29 5.57
C LEU A 301 -18.36 -5.30 5.10
N TYR A 302 -18.17 -5.12 3.78
CA TYR A 302 -16.87 -4.84 3.15
C TYR A 302 -17.07 -4.03 1.85
N VAL A 303 -16.02 -3.37 1.43
CA VAL A 303 -15.94 -2.62 0.17
C VAL A 303 -15.00 -3.35 -0.78
#